data_e13b76078f6f86718846d9aebf5b0d9f
#
_entry.id   e13b76078f6f86718846d9aebf5b0d9f
#
_cell.length_a   1.000
_cell.length_b   1.000
_cell.length_c   1.000
_cell.angle_alpha   90.00
_cell.angle_beta   90.00
_cell.angle_gamma   90.00
#
_symmetry.space_group_name_H-M   'P 1'
#
loop_
_entity.id
_entity.type
_entity.pdbx_description
1 polymer ?
#
loop_
_entity_poly.entity_id
_entity_poly.type
_entity_poly.pdbx_seq_one_letter_code
_entity_poly.pdbx_strand_id
1 'polypeptide(L)'
;MLMCGIPGSGKTTIAKKMVGNFIKYVSRDEIRFSMLNENDEYFSKEKEVFEEYMNQINKALKDGYDVIADATHLNRGSRAKVLNRLTVKPDTIIVACVCVSLETALERNNKRAGLAKVPENQIRRMAHSFELPSYEEGIDYVFRCVDDTITVIDLKETV
;
A
#
# COMPACT_ATOMS: atom_id res chain seq x y z
N MET A 1 9.38 -1.11 1.55
CA MET A 1 8.63 -0.30 0.54
C MET A 1 7.15 -0.28 0.89
N LEU A 2 6.50 0.88 0.87
CA LEU A 2 5.04 1.03 0.98
C LEU A 2 4.44 1.23 -0.42
N MET A 3 3.45 0.43 -0.80
CA MET A 3 2.68 0.68 -2.03
C MET A 3 1.67 1.80 -1.77
N CYS A 4 1.57 2.78 -2.66
CA CYS A 4 0.65 3.90 -2.56
C CYS A 4 -0.22 4.01 -3.82
N GLY A 5 -1.52 4.19 -3.65
CA GLY A 5 -2.47 4.36 -4.76
C GLY A 5 -3.88 3.88 -4.42
N ILE A 6 -4.87 4.37 -5.15
CA ILE A 6 -6.28 4.03 -4.97
C ILE A 6 -6.59 2.56 -5.39
N PRO A 7 -7.68 1.97 -4.93
CA PRO A 7 -8.17 0.70 -5.48
C PRO A 7 -8.34 0.78 -7.00
N GLY A 8 -7.90 -0.26 -7.73
CA GLY A 8 -7.90 -0.24 -9.20
C GLY A 8 -6.66 0.38 -9.86
N SER A 9 -5.73 1.00 -9.11
CA SER A 9 -4.52 1.60 -9.70
C SER A 9 -3.50 0.58 -10.26
N GLY A 10 -3.54 -0.68 -9.81
CA GLY A 10 -2.59 -1.71 -10.24
C GLY A 10 -1.44 -1.98 -9.27
N LYS A 11 -1.48 -1.43 -8.04
CA LYS A 11 -0.47 -1.62 -6.99
C LYS A 11 -0.03 -3.07 -6.82
N THR A 12 -0.99 -3.97 -6.61
CA THR A 12 -0.75 -5.40 -6.38
C THR A 12 -0.03 -6.06 -7.55
N THR A 13 -0.37 -5.65 -8.79
CA THR A 13 0.30 -6.16 -10.00
C THR A 13 1.76 -5.75 -10.03
N ILE A 14 2.06 -4.48 -9.72
CA ILE A 14 3.43 -3.96 -9.66
C ILE A 14 4.17 -4.60 -8.49
N ALA A 15 3.57 -4.63 -7.31
CA ALA A 15 4.17 -5.22 -6.12
C ALA A 15 4.58 -6.68 -6.35
N LYS A 16 3.70 -7.50 -6.94
CA LYS A 16 3.98 -8.92 -7.20
C LYS A 16 5.09 -9.14 -8.22
N LYS A 17 5.31 -8.22 -9.16
CA LYS A 17 6.47 -8.27 -10.08
C LYS A 17 7.81 -8.01 -9.39
N MET A 18 7.80 -7.34 -8.22
CA MET A 18 9.00 -6.98 -7.46
C MET A 18 9.38 -8.02 -6.40
N VAL A 19 8.54 -9.01 -6.14
CA VAL A 19 8.80 -10.07 -5.15
C VAL A 19 9.97 -10.94 -5.60
N GLY A 20 10.89 -11.22 -4.68
CA GLY A 20 12.06 -12.08 -4.91
C GLY A 20 12.39 -12.90 -3.66
N ASN A 21 13.49 -13.64 -3.70
CA ASN A 21 13.87 -14.57 -2.64
C ASN A 21 14.08 -13.90 -1.26
N PHE A 22 14.50 -12.63 -1.25
CA PHE A 22 14.77 -11.86 -0.02
C PHE A 22 13.72 -10.79 0.27
N ILE A 23 12.59 -10.78 -0.48
CA ILE A 23 11.53 -9.80 -0.35
C ILE A 23 10.24 -10.49 0.07
N LYS A 24 9.67 -10.08 1.20
CA LYS A 24 8.35 -10.53 1.66
C LYS A 24 7.27 -9.55 1.20
N TYR A 25 6.25 -10.11 0.57
CA TYR A 25 5.04 -9.38 0.21
C TYR A 25 4.00 -9.54 1.30
N VAL A 26 3.52 -8.43 1.85
CA VAL A 26 2.47 -8.40 2.89
C VAL A 26 1.31 -7.57 2.38
N SER A 27 0.17 -8.19 2.16
CA SER A 27 -1.03 -7.55 1.62
C SER A 27 -2.12 -7.41 2.68
N ARG A 28 -2.53 -6.17 2.94
CA ARG A 28 -3.62 -5.88 3.86
C ARG A 28 -4.96 -6.43 3.37
N ASP A 29 -5.17 -6.46 2.04
CA ASP A 29 -6.39 -7.02 1.47
C ASP A 29 -6.41 -8.55 1.54
N GLU A 30 -5.29 -9.24 1.28
CA GLU A 30 -5.20 -10.71 1.45
C GLU A 30 -5.47 -11.11 2.92
N ILE A 31 -4.90 -10.37 3.89
CA ILE A 31 -5.18 -10.58 5.32
C ILE A 31 -6.66 -10.36 5.62
N ARG A 32 -7.25 -9.27 5.12
CA ARG A 32 -8.68 -8.98 5.29
C ARG A 32 -9.55 -10.11 4.76
N PHE A 33 -9.30 -10.57 3.55
CA PHE A 33 -10.09 -11.64 2.94
C PHE A 33 -9.95 -12.98 3.66
N SER A 34 -8.81 -13.24 4.30
CA SER A 34 -8.64 -14.45 5.13
C SER A 34 -9.38 -14.39 6.47
N MET A 35 -9.74 -13.20 6.96
CA MET A 35 -10.43 -12.97 8.23
C MET A 35 -11.94 -12.76 8.10
N LEU A 36 -12.41 -12.34 6.92
CA LEU A 36 -13.83 -12.07 6.68
C LEU A 36 -14.57 -13.31 6.25
N ASN A 37 -15.78 -13.50 6.79
CA ASN A 37 -16.77 -14.46 6.30
C ASN A 37 -17.64 -13.80 5.22
N GLU A 38 -18.44 -14.60 4.49
CA GLU A 38 -19.29 -14.15 3.38
C GLU A 38 -20.28 -13.03 3.76
N ASN A 39 -20.73 -12.99 5.02
CA ASN A 39 -21.71 -12.03 5.51
C ASN A 39 -21.09 -10.86 6.31
N ASP A 40 -19.76 -10.83 6.45
CA ASP A 40 -19.09 -9.75 7.18
C ASP A 40 -19.02 -8.48 6.33
N GLU A 41 -19.24 -7.30 6.95
CA GLU A 41 -18.97 -6.04 6.29
C GLU A 41 -17.47 -5.88 6.04
N TYR A 42 -17.10 -5.27 4.90
CA TYR A 42 -15.71 -5.15 4.45
C TYR A 42 -14.74 -4.60 5.50
N PHE A 43 -15.18 -3.66 6.33
CA PHE A 43 -14.35 -3.01 7.36
C PHE A 43 -14.63 -3.49 8.79
N SER A 44 -15.43 -4.53 8.99
CA SER A 44 -15.86 -4.99 10.32
C SER A 44 -14.69 -5.41 11.22
N LYS A 45 -13.61 -5.96 10.64
CA LYS A 45 -12.42 -6.45 11.35
C LYS A 45 -11.16 -5.61 11.10
N GLU A 46 -11.34 -4.31 10.82
CA GLU A 46 -10.24 -3.45 10.37
C GLU A 46 -9.10 -3.32 11.39
N LYS A 47 -9.41 -3.38 12.69
CA LYS A 47 -8.41 -3.33 13.75
C LYS A 47 -7.55 -4.59 13.73
N GLU A 48 -8.18 -5.75 13.70
CA GLU A 48 -7.52 -7.07 13.68
C GLU A 48 -6.69 -7.25 12.41
N VAL A 49 -7.23 -6.86 11.26
CA VAL A 49 -6.53 -6.84 9.97
C VAL A 49 -5.27 -5.98 10.06
N PHE A 50 -5.37 -4.79 10.65
CA PHE A 50 -4.22 -3.91 10.78
C PHE A 50 -3.17 -4.45 11.76
N GLU A 51 -3.59 -5.03 12.89
CA GLU A 51 -2.65 -5.67 13.83
C GLU A 51 -1.89 -6.82 13.15
N GLU A 52 -2.58 -7.70 12.44
CA GLU A 52 -1.94 -8.81 11.71
C GLU A 52 -1.02 -8.31 10.59
N TYR A 53 -1.44 -7.27 9.86
CA TYR A 53 -0.62 -6.63 8.85
C TYR A 53 0.71 -6.13 9.43
N MET A 54 0.66 -5.46 10.58
CA MET A 54 1.86 -4.98 11.29
C MET A 54 2.71 -6.13 11.85
N ASN A 55 2.08 -7.18 12.37
CA ASN A 55 2.78 -8.37 12.85
C ASN A 55 3.59 -9.04 11.75
N GLN A 56 3.01 -9.23 10.57
CA GLN A 56 3.72 -9.83 9.42
C GLN A 56 4.87 -8.96 8.93
N ILE A 57 4.66 -7.63 8.83
CA ILE A 57 5.72 -6.69 8.44
C ILE A 57 6.89 -6.75 9.42
N ASN A 58 6.60 -6.60 10.73
CA ASN A 58 7.63 -6.57 11.76
C ASN A 58 8.37 -7.91 11.87
N LYS A 59 7.65 -9.03 11.73
CA LYS A 59 8.28 -10.35 11.70
C LYS A 59 9.24 -10.48 10.51
N ALA A 60 8.80 -10.09 9.32
CA ALA A 60 9.63 -10.19 8.12
C ALA A 60 10.90 -9.32 8.23
N LEU A 61 10.78 -8.07 8.71
CA LEU A 61 11.93 -7.19 8.95
C LEU A 61 12.89 -7.77 10.00
N LYS A 62 12.35 -8.32 11.10
CA LYS A 62 13.16 -8.98 12.14
C LYS A 62 13.91 -10.20 11.63
N ASP A 63 13.31 -10.94 10.70
CA ASP A 63 13.89 -12.13 10.06
C ASP A 63 14.91 -11.74 8.95
N GLY A 64 15.17 -10.45 8.72
CA GLY A 64 16.15 -9.92 7.76
C GLY A 64 15.66 -9.81 6.33
N TYR A 65 14.35 -9.85 6.09
CA TYR A 65 13.79 -9.66 4.76
C TYR A 65 13.51 -8.20 4.47
N ASP A 66 13.65 -7.80 3.21
CA ASP A 66 12.97 -6.64 2.68
C ASP A 66 11.45 -6.86 2.63
N VAL A 67 10.68 -5.79 2.77
CA VAL A 67 9.21 -5.90 2.81
C VAL A 67 8.56 -5.00 1.76
N ILE A 68 7.64 -5.56 0.99
CA ILE A 68 6.64 -4.80 0.23
C ILE A 68 5.32 -4.85 0.97
N ALA A 69 4.93 -3.72 1.54
CA ALA A 69 3.71 -3.53 2.29
C ALA A 69 2.61 -2.99 1.37
N ASP A 70 1.69 -3.86 0.91
CA ASP A 70 0.63 -3.51 -0.04
C ASP A 70 -0.66 -3.12 0.68
N ALA A 71 -0.90 -1.82 0.70
CA ALA A 71 -2.15 -1.19 1.07
C ALA A 71 -2.28 0.16 0.31
N THR A 72 -3.28 0.98 0.62
CA THR A 72 -3.49 2.23 -0.12
C THR A 72 -2.48 3.33 0.22
N HIS A 73 -2.05 3.46 1.48
CA HIS A 73 -1.05 4.42 2.02
C HIS A 73 -1.12 5.84 1.40
N LEU A 74 -2.34 6.34 1.17
CA LEU A 74 -2.60 7.51 0.31
C LEU A 74 -2.16 8.84 0.93
N ASN A 75 -2.19 8.97 2.24
CA ASN A 75 -1.87 10.21 2.92
C ASN A 75 -0.84 10.03 4.03
N ARG A 76 -0.28 11.15 4.50
CA ARG A 76 0.72 11.18 5.56
C ARG A 76 0.30 10.41 6.81
N GLY A 77 -0.96 10.58 7.24
CA GLY A 77 -1.49 9.87 8.41
C GLY A 77 -1.50 8.35 8.26
N SER A 78 -1.89 7.83 7.08
CA SER A 78 -1.89 6.40 6.81
C SER A 78 -0.48 5.81 6.72
N ARG A 79 0.49 6.54 6.18
CA ARG A 79 1.89 6.14 6.14
C ARG A 79 2.52 6.18 7.54
N ALA A 80 2.32 7.27 8.28
CA ALA A 80 2.79 7.42 9.66
C ALA A 80 2.27 6.30 10.57
N LYS A 81 1.02 5.86 10.37
CA LYS A 81 0.41 4.77 11.14
C LYS A 81 1.20 3.46 11.02
N VAL A 82 1.77 3.18 9.85
CA VAL A 82 2.63 2.01 9.62
C VAL A 82 4.04 2.29 10.13
N LEU A 83 4.65 3.39 9.71
CA LEU A 83 6.05 3.69 10.01
C LEU A 83 6.32 3.80 11.52
N ASN A 84 5.40 4.42 12.29
CA ASN A 84 5.52 4.55 13.75
C ASN A 84 5.34 3.23 14.51
N ARG A 85 4.88 2.17 13.87
CA ARG A 85 4.69 0.85 14.48
C ARG A 85 5.73 -0.19 14.04
N LEU A 86 6.72 0.23 13.26
CA LEU A 86 7.87 -0.62 12.95
C LEU A 86 8.71 -0.84 14.20
N THR A 87 8.98 -2.10 14.52
CA THR A 87 9.83 -2.51 15.65
C THR A 87 11.31 -2.62 15.26
N VAL A 88 11.57 -2.76 13.97
CA VAL A 88 12.90 -2.69 13.37
C VAL A 88 12.88 -1.56 12.36
N LYS A 89 13.78 -0.60 12.49
CA LYS A 89 13.92 0.50 11.53
C LYS A 89 14.65 -0.02 10.29
N PRO A 90 14.02 0.01 9.12
CA PRO A 90 14.71 -0.37 7.87
C PRO A 90 15.74 0.71 7.49
N ASP A 91 16.79 0.31 6.76
CA ASP A 91 17.84 1.21 6.29
C ASP A 91 17.32 2.21 5.25
N THR A 92 16.31 1.79 4.49
CA THR A 92 15.71 2.60 3.41
C THR A 92 14.21 2.45 3.40
N ILE A 93 13.49 3.57 3.34
CA ILE A 93 12.04 3.63 3.21
C ILE A 93 11.67 4.20 1.85
N ILE A 94 10.93 3.41 1.07
CA ILE A 94 10.48 3.76 -0.27
C ILE A 94 8.96 3.79 -0.28
N VAL A 95 8.37 4.78 -0.94
CA VAL A 95 6.93 4.78 -1.27
C VAL A 95 6.75 4.66 -2.78
N ALA A 96 6.13 3.57 -3.23
CA ALA A 96 5.81 3.35 -4.63
C ALA A 96 4.40 3.89 -4.94
N CYS A 97 4.32 5.08 -5.51
CA CYS A 97 3.08 5.75 -5.92
C CYS A 97 2.63 5.24 -7.29
N VAL A 98 1.59 4.42 -7.32
CA VAL A 98 1.00 3.91 -8.56
C VAL A 98 -0.12 4.83 -9.00
N CYS A 99 0.17 5.64 -10.01
CA CYS A 99 -0.68 6.71 -10.51
C CYS A 99 -1.47 6.26 -11.74
N VAL A 100 -2.77 6.39 -11.68
CA VAL A 100 -3.70 6.22 -12.81
C VAL A 100 -4.80 7.27 -12.74
N SER A 101 -5.52 7.52 -13.82
CA SER A 101 -6.71 8.37 -13.76
C SER A 101 -7.80 7.75 -12.89
N LEU A 102 -8.64 8.59 -12.29
CA LEU A 102 -9.77 8.12 -11.50
C LEU A 102 -10.70 7.24 -12.33
N GLU A 103 -10.94 7.60 -13.59
CA GLU A 103 -11.76 6.84 -14.53
C GLU A 103 -11.20 5.44 -14.75
N THR A 104 -9.91 5.32 -15.06
CA THR A 104 -9.23 4.02 -15.22
C THR A 104 -9.34 3.16 -13.96
N ALA A 105 -9.16 3.76 -12.79
CA ALA A 105 -9.28 3.04 -11.51
C ALA A 105 -10.71 2.52 -11.29
N LEU A 106 -11.73 3.33 -11.59
CA LEU A 106 -13.14 2.96 -11.47
C LEU A 106 -13.52 1.87 -12.47
N GLU A 107 -13.10 1.97 -13.72
CA GLU A 107 -13.33 0.94 -14.75
C GLU A 107 -12.74 -0.41 -14.32
N ARG A 108 -11.48 -0.42 -13.83
CA ARG A 108 -10.82 -1.63 -13.33
C ARG A 108 -11.52 -2.20 -12.10
N ASN A 109 -11.97 -1.33 -11.18
CA ASN A 109 -12.71 -1.74 -10.00
C ASN A 109 -14.07 -2.33 -10.35
N ASN A 110 -14.77 -1.81 -11.38
CA ASN A 110 -16.06 -2.33 -11.83
C ASN A 110 -15.98 -3.75 -12.42
N LYS A 111 -14.81 -4.15 -12.90
CA LYS A 111 -14.56 -5.53 -13.38
C LYS A 111 -14.29 -6.51 -12.23
N ARG A 112 -14.16 -6.04 -10.99
CA ARG A 112 -13.98 -6.90 -9.81
C ARG A 112 -15.32 -7.42 -9.31
N ALA A 113 -15.29 -8.54 -8.58
CA ALA A 113 -16.45 -9.16 -7.94
C ALA A 113 -16.23 -9.37 -6.45
N GLY A 114 -17.30 -9.59 -5.72
CA GLY A 114 -17.28 -9.89 -4.27
C GLY A 114 -16.59 -8.81 -3.45
N LEU A 115 -15.89 -9.21 -2.40
CA LEU A 115 -15.19 -8.32 -1.47
C LEU A 115 -14.07 -7.48 -2.11
N ALA A 116 -13.55 -7.88 -3.27
CA ALA A 116 -12.51 -7.12 -3.95
C ALA A 116 -13.04 -5.85 -4.65
N LYS A 117 -14.38 -5.75 -4.85
CA LYS A 117 -15.01 -4.58 -5.46
C LYS A 117 -15.29 -3.52 -4.38
N VAL A 118 -14.55 -2.43 -4.42
CA VAL A 118 -14.72 -1.30 -3.50
C VAL A 118 -15.83 -0.37 -4.00
N PRO A 119 -16.73 0.14 -3.12
CA PRO A 119 -17.73 1.12 -3.50
C PRO A 119 -17.12 2.39 -4.14
N GLU A 120 -17.72 2.87 -5.22
CA GLU A 120 -17.19 3.99 -6.02
C GLU A 120 -16.97 5.26 -5.19
N ASN A 121 -17.94 5.61 -4.31
CA ASN A 121 -17.82 6.76 -3.43
C ASN A 121 -16.60 6.69 -2.50
N GLN A 122 -16.21 5.50 -2.08
CA GLN A 122 -14.99 5.29 -1.28
C GLN A 122 -13.73 5.53 -2.13
N ILE A 123 -13.69 5.05 -3.38
CA ILE A 123 -12.56 5.29 -4.28
C ILE A 123 -12.39 6.78 -4.55
N ARG A 124 -13.49 7.51 -4.79
CA ARG A 124 -13.48 8.98 -4.98
C ARG A 124 -12.95 9.71 -3.73
N ARG A 125 -13.41 9.32 -2.53
CA ARG A 125 -12.89 9.87 -1.26
C ARG A 125 -11.40 9.59 -1.09
N MET A 126 -10.97 8.37 -1.39
CA MET A 126 -9.56 7.97 -1.34
C MET A 126 -8.70 8.80 -2.32
N ALA A 127 -9.18 9.04 -3.55
CA ALA A 127 -8.48 9.87 -4.51
C ALA A 127 -8.26 11.31 -4.00
N HIS A 128 -9.28 11.90 -3.36
CA HIS A 128 -9.18 13.23 -2.75
C HIS A 128 -8.27 13.29 -1.52
N SER A 129 -8.02 12.15 -0.86
CA SER A 129 -7.16 12.09 0.33
C SER A 129 -5.69 11.88 0.02
N PHE A 130 -5.31 11.86 -1.26
CA PHE A 130 -3.91 11.65 -1.65
C PHE A 130 -3.03 12.83 -1.26
N GLU A 131 -1.93 12.54 -0.58
CA GLU A 131 -0.87 13.48 -0.23
C GLU A 131 0.46 12.92 -0.70
N LEU A 132 1.25 13.76 -1.38
CA LEU A 132 2.58 13.38 -1.82
C LEU A 132 3.45 12.97 -0.62
N PRO A 133 4.20 11.86 -0.73
CA PRO A 133 5.21 11.52 0.27
C PRO A 133 6.29 12.58 0.34
N SER A 134 6.82 12.83 1.56
CA SER A 134 7.88 13.80 1.78
C SER A 134 9.03 13.23 2.62
N TYR A 135 10.21 13.85 2.53
CA TYR A 135 11.38 13.47 3.33
C TYR A 135 11.13 13.60 4.84
N GLU A 136 10.33 14.58 5.25
CA GLU A 136 9.96 14.80 6.65
C GLU A 136 9.18 13.64 7.30
N GLU A 137 8.60 12.74 6.49
CA GLU A 137 7.97 11.51 6.96
C GLU A 137 9.00 10.39 7.25
N GLY A 138 10.29 10.63 7.00
CA GLY A 138 11.35 9.62 7.06
C GLY A 138 11.39 8.72 5.83
N ILE A 139 10.85 9.18 4.70
CA ILE A 139 10.85 8.48 3.41
C ILE A 139 12.08 8.93 2.62
N ASP A 140 12.87 8.00 2.12
CA ASP A 140 14.09 8.29 1.36
C ASP A 140 13.80 8.48 -0.13
N TYR A 141 12.96 7.60 -0.72
CA TYR A 141 12.67 7.59 -2.15
C TYR A 141 11.18 7.49 -2.44
N VAL A 142 10.77 8.13 -3.52
CA VAL A 142 9.46 7.92 -4.14
C VAL A 142 9.65 7.28 -5.51
N PHE A 143 9.03 6.14 -5.73
CA PHE A 143 8.89 5.52 -7.04
C PHE A 143 7.54 5.95 -7.62
N ARG A 144 7.58 6.84 -8.60
CA ARG A 144 6.39 7.22 -9.35
C ARG A 144 6.17 6.23 -10.48
N CYS A 145 5.12 5.43 -10.37
CA CYS A 145 4.75 4.43 -11.36
C CYS A 145 3.56 4.95 -12.19
N VAL A 146 3.80 5.20 -13.46
CA VAL A 146 2.76 5.63 -14.42
C VAL A 146 2.85 4.68 -15.60
N ASP A 147 1.77 3.98 -15.89
CA ASP A 147 1.72 2.89 -16.84
C ASP A 147 2.84 1.87 -16.54
N ASP A 148 3.73 1.57 -17.47
CA ASP A 148 4.86 0.67 -17.27
C ASP A 148 6.18 1.42 -16.94
N THR A 149 6.12 2.74 -16.72
CA THR A 149 7.30 3.57 -16.42
C THR A 149 7.43 3.81 -14.92
N ILE A 150 8.63 3.58 -14.39
CA ILE A 150 8.98 3.90 -13.00
C ILE A 150 10.01 5.02 -13.01
N THR A 151 9.66 6.16 -12.40
CA THR A 151 10.60 7.27 -12.15
C THR A 151 10.97 7.26 -10.67
N VAL A 152 12.26 7.24 -10.39
CA VAL A 152 12.79 7.30 -9.02
C VAL A 152 13.05 8.76 -8.66
N ILE A 153 12.55 9.19 -7.51
CA ILE A 153 12.75 10.53 -6.94
C ILE A 153 13.47 10.35 -5.61
N ASP A 154 14.68 10.87 -5.49
CA ASP A 154 15.41 10.94 -4.22
C ASP A 154 14.92 12.17 -3.44
N LEU A 155 14.31 11.92 -2.30
CA LEU A 155 13.76 13.01 -1.48
C LEU A 155 14.84 13.74 -0.67
N LYS A 156 16.04 13.16 -0.51
CA LYS A 156 17.18 13.81 0.17
C LYS A 156 17.77 14.93 -0.67
N GLU A 157 17.70 14.81 -2.00
CA GLU A 157 18.22 15.81 -2.95
C GLU A 157 17.23 16.95 -3.23
N THR A 158 15.97 16.82 -2.73
CA THR A 158 14.89 17.79 -3.02
C THR A 158 14.65 18.79 -1.87
N VAL A 159 15.47 18.74 -0.82
CA VAL A 159 15.38 19.62 0.37
C VAL A 159 16.36 20.78 0.27
#